data_8590ae1b2939ecad49308f768c046a85
#
_entry.id   8590ae1b2939ecad49308f768c046a85
#
_cell.length_a   1.000
_cell.length_b   1.000
_cell.length_c   1.000
_cell.angle_alpha   90.00
_cell.angle_beta   90.00
_cell.angle_gamma   90.00
#
_symmetry.space_group_name_H-M   'P 1'
#
loop_
_entity.id
_entity.type
_entity.pdbx_description
1 polymer ?
#
loop_
_entity_poly.entity_id
_entity_poly.type
_entity_poly.pdbx_seq_one_letter_code
_entity_poly.pdbx_strand_id
1 'polypeptide(L)'
;MSYTKQLLLGSAAMLGMGMHAQQASKPNIIFILCDDMGYGDLACYGQPYISTPNIDRMASEGMRFTQAYAGSPVSAPSRATLMTGQHTGHTHVRGNKEYWKGRPAVKYGVTSEPDRVGQEPYDPEHVILPEIMKANGYTTGMFGKWAGGYEGSVSTPKTRGVDEYYGYICQYMAHRYFPNFLNRYSPRRGDTDVVRITMDQNVQYSDGCTNPDYAKRTQYSGDMIHQEALEWIDLQSADKPFYGLFTYTLPHAELYQPNDSILQAYYGKFCNDKTFAGTDRYHATVNTHAQFAAMITRLDAYVGEILDKLKAKGLDKNTIVIFSSDNGPHEEGGGDPDFFGRDGKLQGKKRSCHEGGIRIPFIVRWPGHVPAGKVNDHIMAFYDIMPTFCDLIGQDNYTERFGNKRLANDYFDGISFAPTLLGDDAKQKEHDFLYWEFHETNQMAVRKGDWKLYVERGKCKLFNLATDVHEDHDVATQHPDIVKELVQIIHEQHTTPDVKEFNTVTLPQ
;
A
#
# COMPACT_ATOMS: atom_id res chain seq x y z
N MET A 1 -5.08 -93.40 -21.74
CA MET A 1 -4.69 -92.24 -22.55
C MET A 1 -5.50 -91.04 -22.03
N SER A 2 -4.88 -90.23 -21.17
CA SER A 2 -5.56 -89.02 -20.60
C SER A 2 -4.61 -87.84 -20.76
N TYR A 3 -5.04 -86.83 -21.45
CA TYR A 3 -4.31 -85.58 -21.64
C TYR A 3 -4.76 -84.57 -20.61
N THR A 4 -3.90 -84.22 -19.70
CA THR A 4 -4.05 -83.13 -18.72
C THR A 4 -3.72 -81.80 -19.40
N LYS A 5 -4.69 -80.87 -19.47
CA LYS A 5 -4.43 -79.47 -19.84
C LYS A 5 -4.11 -78.67 -18.60
N GLN A 6 -2.89 -78.14 -18.52
CA GLN A 6 -2.52 -77.11 -17.55
C GLN A 6 -3.01 -75.74 -18.03
N LEU A 7 -3.81 -75.06 -17.20
CA LEU A 7 -4.15 -73.66 -17.36
C LEU A 7 -3.07 -72.82 -16.65
N LEU A 8 -2.37 -71.99 -17.39
CA LEU A 8 -1.54 -70.91 -16.88
C LEU A 8 -2.45 -69.70 -16.60
N LEU A 9 -2.62 -69.34 -15.32
CA LEU A 9 -3.20 -68.06 -14.90
C LEU A 9 -2.04 -67.04 -14.88
N GLY A 10 -2.07 -66.12 -15.84
CA GLY A 10 -1.25 -64.94 -15.85
C GLY A 10 -1.85 -63.83 -14.98
N SER A 11 -1.24 -63.57 -13.83
CA SER A 11 -1.60 -62.43 -12.99
C SER A 11 -1.01 -61.14 -13.57
N ALA A 12 -1.83 -60.34 -14.22
CA ALA A 12 -1.48 -58.96 -14.60
C ALA A 12 -1.60 -58.08 -13.36
N ALA A 13 -0.50 -57.75 -12.72
CA ALA A 13 -0.41 -56.70 -11.71
C ALA A 13 -0.55 -55.35 -12.41
N MET A 14 -1.70 -54.76 -12.37
CA MET A 14 -1.89 -53.33 -12.71
C MET A 14 -1.24 -52.50 -11.59
N LEU A 15 -0.05 -51.96 -11.86
CA LEU A 15 0.54 -50.86 -11.13
C LEU A 15 -0.34 -49.64 -11.40
N GLY A 16 -1.30 -49.35 -10.52
CA GLY A 16 -2.00 -48.09 -10.46
C GLY A 16 -1.02 -47.01 -10.03
N MET A 17 -0.40 -46.32 -10.99
CA MET A 17 0.22 -45.02 -10.72
C MET A 17 -0.91 -44.06 -10.34
N GLY A 18 -1.12 -43.92 -9.04
CA GLY A 18 -1.90 -42.80 -8.51
C GLY A 18 -1.20 -41.52 -8.90
N MET A 19 -1.69 -40.88 -9.97
CA MET A 19 -1.40 -39.48 -10.18
C MET A 19 -2.04 -38.74 -8.99
N HIS A 20 -1.25 -38.55 -7.93
CA HIS A 20 -1.56 -37.48 -6.98
C HIS A 20 -1.52 -36.21 -7.84
N ALA A 21 -2.67 -35.65 -8.14
CA ALA A 21 -2.75 -34.28 -8.61
C ALA A 21 -2.02 -33.45 -7.54
N GLN A 22 -0.82 -33.01 -7.86
CA GLN A 22 -0.04 -32.13 -6.98
C GLN A 22 -0.90 -30.89 -6.82
N GLN A 23 -1.49 -30.73 -5.64
CA GLN A 23 -2.30 -29.56 -5.32
C GLN A 23 -1.39 -28.36 -5.60
N ALA A 24 -1.79 -27.51 -6.53
CA ALA A 24 -0.98 -26.36 -6.92
C ALA A 24 -0.55 -25.62 -5.64
N SER A 25 0.75 -25.44 -5.48
CA SER A 25 1.27 -24.74 -4.29
C SER A 25 0.72 -23.34 -4.26
N LYS A 26 0.19 -22.90 -3.11
CA LYS A 26 -0.27 -21.51 -2.94
C LYS A 26 0.84 -20.54 -3.34
N PRO A 27 0.55 -19.46 -4.08
CA PRO A 27 1.57 -18.49 -4.47
C PRO A 27 2.10 -17.74 -3.25
N ASN A 28 3.37 -17.39 -3.25
CA ASN A 28 3.91 -16.38 -2.36
C ASN A 28 3.42 -15.01 -2.82
N ILE A 29 3.30 -14.06 -1.89
CA ILE A 29 2.87 -12.71 -2.21
C ILE A 29 3.82 -11.71 -1.54
N ILE A 30 4.34 -10.76 -2.32
CA ILE A 30 5.03 -9.57 -1.83
C ILE A 30 4.27 -8.35 -2.33
N PHE A 31 3.79 -7.52 -1.40
CA PHE A 31 3.18 -6.24 -1.69
C PHE A 31 4.13 -5.11 -1.28
N ILE A 32 4.65 -4.38 -2.26
CA ILE A 32 5.50 -3.21 -2.07
C ILE A 32 4.60 -1.98 -2.13
N LEU A 33 4.42 -1.32 -0.99
CA LEU A 33 3.57 -0.15 -0.83
C LEU A 33 4.42 1.06 -0.49
N CYS A 34 4.43 2.04 -1.39
CA CYS A 34 5.11 3.32 -1.21
C CYS A 34 4.22 4.31 -0.45
N ASP A 35 4.83 5.38 0.03
CA ASP A 35 4.16 6.45 0.78
C ASP A 35 4.18 7.74 -0.04
N ASP A 36 3.01 8.27 -0.42
CA ASP A 36 2.86 9.51 -1.19
C ASP A 36 3.48 9.51 -2.61
N MET A 37 3.58 8.38 -3.27
CA MET A 37 4.04 8.34 -4.67
C MET A 37 2.91 8.73 -5.62
N GLY A 38 3.14 9.74 -6.43
CA GLY A 38 2.20 10.20 -7.44
C GLY A 38 2.08 9.26 -8.63
N TYR A 39 0.96 9.36 -9.34
CA TYR A 39 0.70 8.57 -10.56
C TYR A 39 1.79 8.75 -11.62
N GLY A 40 2.34 9.98 -11.74
CA GLY A 40 3.38 10.33 -12.71
C GLY A 40 4.83 10.18 -12.22
N ASP A 41 5.09 9.55 -11.07
CA ASP A 41 6.45 9.47 -10.51
C ASP A 41 7.34 8.38 -11.14
N LEU A 42 6.78 7.48 -11.94
CA LEU A 42 7.50 6.35 -12.56
C LEU A 42 7.65 6.53 -14.08
N ALA A 43 8.78 6.11 -14.65
CA ALA A 43 9.02 6.24 -16.08
C ALA A 43 7.98 5.49 -16.92
N CYS A 44 7.53 4.30 -16.53
CA CYS A 44 6.45 3.56 -17.18
C CYS A 44 5.06 4.24 -17.06
N TYR A 45 4.91 5.25 -16.21
CA TYR A 45 3.74 6.12 -16.12
C TYR A 45 3.98 7.53 -16.67
N GLY A 46 5.13 7.77 -17.31
CA GLY A 46 5.42 9.00 -18.05
C GLY A 46 6.36 9.99 -17.37
N GLN A 47 7.07 9.60 -16.28
CA GLN A 47 8.09 10.44 -15.64
C GLN A 47 9.27 10.70 -16.58
N PRO A 48 9.56 11.98 -16.96
CA PRO A 48 10.61 12.27 -17.92
C PRO A 48 11.99 12.52 -17.29
N TYR A 49 12.06 12.79 -15.99
CA TYR A 49 13.28 13.26 -15.31
C TYR A 49 13.98 12.20 -14.48
N ILE A 50 13.24 11.18 -14.03
CA ILE A 50 13.72 10.17 -13.11
C ILE A 50 13.57 8.80 -13.78
N SER A 51 14.68 8.04 -13.82
CA SER A 51 14.69 6.70 -14.40
C SER A 51 14.35 5.65 -13.34
N THR A 52 13.45 4.72 -13.69
CA THR A 52 12.99 3.62 -12.82
C THR A 52 13.12 2.26 -13.51
N PRO A 53 14.34 1.85 -13.92
CA PRO A 53 14.53 0.71 -14.82
C PRO A 53 14.06 -0.63 -14.20
N ASN A 54 14.11 -0.80 -12.88
CA ASN A 54 13.68 -2.04 -12.23
C ASN A 54 12.16 -2.13 -12.11
N ILE A 55 11.48 -1.02 -11.79
CA ILE A 55 10.03 -0.94 -11.75
C ILE A 55 9.47 -1.05 -13.18
N ASP A 56 10.14 -0.42 -14.18
CA ASP A 56 9.78 -0.54 -15.59
C ASP A 56 9.95 -1.98 -16.11
N ARG A 57 11.01 -2.68 -15.66
CA ARG A 57 11.19 -4.12 -15.90
C ARG A 57 10.03 -4.92 -15.30
N MET A 58 9.66 -4.63 -14.05
CA MET A 58 8.51 -5.27 -13.40
C MET A 58 7.21 -5.07 -14.19
N ALA A 59 6.97 -3.86 -14.70
CA ALA A 59 5.83 -3.54 -15.56
C ALA A 59 5.86 -4.30 -16.90
N SER A 60 7.04 -4.41 -17.51
CA SER A 60 7.22 -5.12 -18.79
C SER A 60 7.11 -6.65 -18.64
N GLU A 61 7.43 -7.20 -17.48
CA GLU A 61 7.31 -8.62 -17.16
C GLU A 61 5.95 -8.98 -16.52
N GLY A 62 5.08 -8.00 -16.30
CA GLY A 62 3.79 -8.14 -15.64
C GLY A 62 2.69 -7.29 -16.29
N MET A 63 1.74 -6.84 -15.46
CA MET A 63 0.59 -6.03 -15.85
C MET A 63 0.62 -4.69 -15.14
N ARG A 64 0.44 -3.59 -15.88
CA ARG A 64 0.34 -2.23 -15.38
C ARG A 64 -1.10 -1.73 -15.49
N PHE A 65 -1.67 -1.27 -14.38
CA PHE A 65 -3.03 -0.73 -14.34
C PHE A 65 -3.04 0.79 -14.53
N THR A 66 -4.01 1.29 -15.27
CA THR A 66 -4.17 2.72 -15.53
C THR A 66 -5.27 3.36 -14.69
N GLN A 67 -6.16 2.56 -14.08
CA GLN A 67 -7.30 3.02 -13.29
C GLN A 67 -7.37 2.33 -11.92
N ALA A 68 -6.22 2.24 -11.23
CA ALA A 68 -6.15 1.77 -9.86
C ALA A 68 -6.24 2.93 -8.87
N TYR A 69 -6.99 2.73 -7.79
CA TYR A 69 -7.28 3.77 -6.81
C TYR A 69 -6.83 3.39 -5.40
N ALA A 70 -6.24 4.35 -4.71
CA ALA A 70 -6.07 4.32 -3.27
C ALA A 70 -7.44 4.36 -2.56
N GLY A 71 -7.50 3.84 -1.35
CA GLY A 71 -8.76 3.87 -0.60
C GLY A 71 -9.08 5.22 0.03
N SER A 72 -8.11 6.13 0.11
CA SER A 72 -8.25 7.48 0.64
C SER A 72 -7.10 8.36 0.14
N PRO A 73 -7.26 9.71 0.11
CA PRO A 73 -6.18 10.61 -0.31
C PRO A 73 -5.09 10.85 0.75
N VAL A 74 -5.07 10.06 1.83
CA VAL A 74 -3.99 10.08 2.84
C VAL A 74 -3.72 8.69 3.40
N SER A 75 -2.53 8.51 3.98
CA SER A 75 -1.97 7.20 4.32
C SER A 75 -2.79 6.36 5.30
N ALA A 76 -3.15 6.84 6.49
CA ALA A 76 -3.75 5.98 7.53
C ALA A 76 -5.08 5.37 7.08
N PRO A 77 -6.08 6.13 6.59
CA PRO A 77 -7.32 5.56 6.11
C PRO A 77 -7.14 4.74 4.82
N SER A 78 -6.24 5.12 3.91
CA SER A 78 -5.97 4.33 2.71
C SER A 78 -5.38 2.96 3.04
N ARG A 79 -4.43 2.90 3.97
CA ARG A 79 -3.89 1.62 4.49
C ARG A 79 -4.96 0.82 5.22
N ALA A 80 -5.90 1.47 5.92
CA ALA A 80 -7.03 0.79 6.55
C ALA A 80 -7.93 0.11 5.51
N THR A 81 -8.23 0.76 4.39
CA THR A 81 -9.04 0.14 3.31
C THR A 81 -8.34 -1.07 2.69
N LEU A 82 -7.02 -0.99 2.47
CA LEU A 82 -6.19 -2.12 2.02
C LEU A 82 -6.26 -3.30 3.00
N MET A 83 -6.16 -3.01 4.29
CA MET A 83 -6.09 -4.03 5.33
C MET A 83 -7.44 -4.69 5.60
N THR A 84 -8.55 -3.95 5.48
CA THR A 84 -9.89 -4.40 5.89
C THR A 84 -10.79 -4.85 4.75
N GLY A 85 -10.48 -4.49 3.49
CA GLY A 85 -11.37 -4.72 2.35
C GLY A 85 -12.61 -3.82 2.35
N GLN A 86 -12.58 -2.70 3.09
CA GLN A 86 -13.69 -1.76 3.21
C GLN A 86 -13.30 -0.38 2.70
N HIS A 87 -14.22 0.32 2.02
CA HIS A 87 -14.03 1.73 1.67
C HIS A 87 -14.19 2.66 2.89
N THR A 88 -13.85 3.94 2.74
CA THR A 88 -13.83 4.90 3.85
C THR A 88 -15.19 5.23 4.45
N GLY A 89 -16.29 4.90 3.82
CA GLY A 89 -17.63 4.99 4.40
C GLY A 89 -17.92 3.93 5.45
N HIS A 90 -17.16 2.84 5.50
CA HIS A 90 -17.39 1.67 6.37
C HIS A 90 -16.21 1.36 7.29
N THR A 91 -14.96 1.62 6.86
CA THR A 91 -13.78 1.31 7.69
C THR A 91 -13.75 2.11 8.99
N HIS A 92 -13.17 1.54 10.04
CA HIS A 92 -13.01 2.19 11.34
C HIS A 92 -12.07 3.41 11.28
N VAL A 93 -10.94 3.30 10.58
CA VAL A 93 -9.96 4.38 10.44
C VAL A 93 -10.27 5.18 9.18
N ARG A 94 -10.82 6.40 9.34
CA ARG A 94 -11.25 7.28 8.22
C ARG A 94 -10.41 8.53 8.05
N GLY A 95 -9.33 8.68 8.82
CA GLY A 95 -8.44 9.84 8.77
C GLY A 95 -7.20 9.64 9.63
N ASN A 96 -6.35 10.66 9.65
CA ASN A 96 -5.19 10.68 10.50
C ASN A 96 -5.59 11.10 11.92
N LYS A 97 -5.42 10.21 12.89
CA LYS A 97 -5.59 10.50 14.31
C LYS A 97 -4.39 9.94 15.04
N GLU A 98 -3.64 10.81 15.68
CA GLU A 98 -2.41 10.48 16.37
C GLU A 98 -2.61 10.39 17.87
N TYR A 99 -1.93 9.43 18.48
CA TYR A 99 -1.89 9.21 19.92
C TYR A 99 -0.49 9.52 20.46
N TRP A 100 -0.47 10.18 21.60
CA TRP A 100 0.72 10.47 22.37
C TRP A 100 0.65 9.70 23.69
N LYS A 101 1.60 8.80 23.93
CA LYS A 101 1.58 7.94 25.15
C LYS A 101 0.20 7.28 25.39
N GLY A 102 -0.44 6.80 24.31
CA GLY A 102 -1.76 6.17 24.37
C GLY A 102 -2.94 7.12 24.56
N ARG A 103 -2.71 8.45 24.46
CA ARG A 103 -3.77 9.48 24.55
C ARG A 103 -3.84 10.26 23.25
N PRO A 104 -5.03 10.77 22.85
CA PRO A 104 -5.14 11.60 21.67
C PRO A 104 -4.16 12.77 21.70
N ALA A 105 -3.45 13.00 20.61
CA ALA A 105 -2.55 14.13 20.47
C ALA A 105 -3.36 15.41 20.29
N VAL A 106 -3.11 16.40 21.13
CA VAL A 106 -3.85 17.70 21.11
C VAL A 106 -3.30 18.64 20.04
N LYS A 107 -2.08 18.39 19.54
CA LYS A 107 -1.39 19.28 18.59
C LYS A 107 -0.50 18.47 17.64
N TYR A 108 -0.58 18.75 16.36
CA TYR A 108 0.50 18.47 15.42
C TYR A 108 1.72 19.33 15.79
N GLY A 109 2.90 18.88 15.53
CA GLY A 109 4.09 19.69 15.81
C GLY A 109 4.76 19.40 17.14
N VAL A 110 4.70 18.19 17.58
CA VAL A 110 5.54 17.78 18.68
C VAL A 110 6.94 17.51 18.23
N THR A 111 7.82 18.03 19.01
CA THR A 111 9.24 18.10 18.73
C THR A 111 10.03 16.90 19.20
N SER A 112 9.50 16.10 20.13
CA SER A 112 10.21 14.98 20.74
C SER A 112 9.77 13.64 20.13
N GLU A 113 10.62 13.01 19.34
CA GLU A 113 10.40 11.68 18.75
C GLU A 113 9.98 10.60 19.76
N PRO A 114 10.66 10.46 20.92
CA PRO A 114 10.36 9.38 21.86
C PRO A 114 8.95 9.40 22.44
N ASP A 115 8.28 10.53 22.32
CA ASP A 115 6.95 10.71 22.89
C ASP A 115 5.81 10.39 21.92
N ARG A 116 6.10 10.20 20.64
CA ARG A 116 5.11 9.78 19.64
C ARG A 116 4.99 8.27 19.60
N VAL A 117 3.79 7.75 19.76
CA VAL A 117 3.57 6.30 19.85
C VAL A 117 2.76 5.70 18.72
N GLY A 118 1.91 6.45 18.03
CA GLY A 118 1.22 5.96 16.82
C GLY A 118 -0.12 6.59 16.51
N GLN A 119 -0.95 5.86 15.79
CA GLN A 119 -2.22 6.31 15.22
C GLN A 119 -3.39 5.55 15.84
N GLU A 120 -4.63 5.89 15.38
CA GLU A 120 -5.85 5.14 15.68
C GLU A 120 -5.64 3.65 15.36
N PRO A 121 -5.83 2.75 16.34
CA PRO A 121 -5.72 1.31 16.10
C PRO A 121 -6.77 0.81 15.13
N TYR A 122 -6.42 -0.20 14.31
CA TYR A 122 -7.45 -0.98 13.63
C TYR A 122 -8.36 -1.66 14.66
N ASP A 123 -9.64 -1.70 14.38
CA ASP A 123 -10.61 -2.37 15.23
C ASP A 123 -10.22 -3.85 15.46
N PRO A 124 -10.04 -4.28 16.72
CA PRO A 124 -9.64 -5.65 17.01
C PRO A 124 -10.69 -6.70 16.63
N GLU A 125 -11.95 -6.31 16.49
CA GLU A 125 -13.03 -7.21 16.05
C GLU A 125 -13.09 -7.36 14.52
N HIS A 126 -12.37 -6.51 13.77
CA HIS A 126 -12.27 -6.58 12.32
C HIS A 126 -11.03 -7.35 11.92
N VAL A 127 -11.18 -8.42 11.14
CA VAL A 127 -10.03 -9.14 10.60
C VAL A 127 -9.32 -8.29 9.55
N ILE A 128 -7.99 -8.34 9.52
CA ILE A 128 -7.18 -7.66 8.52
C ILE A 128 -6.36 -8.65 7.68
N LEU A 129 -5.90 -8.18 6.55
CA LEU A 129 -5.25 -9.02 5.54
C LEU A 129 -4.11 -9.91 6.07
N PRO A 130 -3.16 -9.46 6.93
CA PRO A 130 -2.13 -10.35 7.47
C PRO A 130 -2.68 -11.48 8.32
N GLU A 131 -3.79 -11.27 9.06
CA GLU A 131 -4.45 -12.30 9.85
C GLU A 131 -5.06 -13.38 8.96
N ILE A 132 -5.67 -12.98 7.83
CA ILE A 132 -6.20 -13.91 6.82
C ILE A 132 -5.06 -14.75 6.23
N MET A 133 -3.97 -14.12 5.83
CA MET A 133 -2.82 -14.81 5.25
C MET A 133 -2.22 -15.82 6.24
N LYS A 134 -2.00 -15.39 7.49
CA LYS A 134 -1.49 -16.26 8.56
C LYS A 134 -2.41 -17.46 8.81
N ALA A 135 -3.72 -17.25 8.90
CA ALA A 135 -4.71 -18.32 9.08
C ALA A 135 -4.77 -19.30 7.89
N ASN A 136 -4.30 -18.89 6.72
CA ASN A 136 -4.14 -19.72 5.53
C ASN A 136 -2.77 -20.43 5.43
N GLY A 137 -1.96 -20.37 6.49
CA GLY A 137 -0.69 -21.08 6.60
C GLY A 137 0.53 -20.32 6.06
N TYR A 138 0.38 -19.04 5.74
CA TYR A 138 1.49 -18.21 5.29
C TYR A 138 2.41 -17.83 6.45
N THR A 139 3.71 -17.75 6.17
CA THR A 139 4.63 -16.97 7.00
C THR A 139 4.46 -15.50 6.64
N THR A 140 4.24 -14.64 7.63
CA THR A 140 3.92 -13.23 7.40
C THR A 140 5.05 -12.32 7.86
N GLY A 141 5.48 -11.40 7.00
CA GLY A 141 6.47 -10.37 7.32
C GLY A 141 6.00 -8.99 6.91
N MET A 142 6.32 -7.98 7.72
CA MET A 142 6.03 -6.60 7.38
C MET A 142 7.24 -5.71 7.68
N PHE A 143 7.64 -4.89 6.70
CA PHE A 143 8.84 -4.07 6.79
C PHE A 143 8.52 -2.64 6.35
N GLY A 144 8.59 -1.69 7.29
CA GLY A 144 8.28 -0.28 7.08
C GLY A 144 7.22 0.29 8.02
N LYS A 145 6.33 1.11 7.47
CA LYS A 145 5.32 1.89 8.20
C LYS A 145 4.07 1.06 8.49
N TRP A 146 3.71 0.91 9.79
CA TRP A 146 2.49 0.22 10.24
C TRP A 146 1.25 1.11 10.09
N ALA A 147 1.23 2.26 10.77
CA ALA A 147 0.16 3.26 10.74
C ALA A 147 -1.25 2.75 11.11
N GLY A 148 -1.36 1.67 11.87
CA GLY A 148 -2.63 1.06 12.29
C GLY A 148 -2.71 0.80 13.78
N GLY A 149 -2.10 1.65 14.60
CA GLY A 149 -2.07 1.55 16.04
C GLY A 149 -0.89 2.30 16.65
N TYR A 150 -0.64 2.08 17.94
CA TYR A 150 0.47 2.63 18.69
C TYR A 150 1.11 1.55 19.57
N GLU A 151 2.30 1.81 20.09
CA GLU A 151 3.03 0.87 20.95
C GLU A 151 2.19 0.50 22.18
N GLY A 152 1.95 -0.80 22.37
CA GLY A 152 1.11 -1.32 23.45
C GLY A 152 -0.41 -1.26 23.21
N SER A 153 -0.86 -0.82 22.02
CA SER A 153 -2.27 -0.89 21.62
C SER A 153 -2.70 -2.32 21.27
N VAL A 154 -4.00 -2.51 21.13
CA VAL A 154 -4.59 -3.80 20.65
C VAL A 154 -4.23 -4.11 19.19
N SER A 155 -3.74 -3.12 18.45
CA SER A 155 -3.40 -3.23 17.03
C SER A 155 -1.94 -2.88 16.80
N THR A 156 -1.05 -3.84 17.04
CA THR A 156 0.35 -3.82 16.63
C THR A 156 0.60 -4.91 15.59
N PRO A 157 1.69 -4.89 14.82
CA PRO A 157 1.99 -5.98 13.89
C PRO A 157 1.91 -7.36 14.55
N LYS A 158 2.48 -7.52 15.76
CA LYS A 158 2.43 -8.77 16.53
C LYS A 158 1.01 -9.26 16.79
N THR A 159 0.11 -8.36 17.22
CA THR A 159 -1.26 -8.73 17.60
C THR A 159 -2.17 -8.93 16.40
N ARG A 160 -1.75 -8.49 15.21
CA ARG A 160 -2.53 -8.46 13.99
C ARG A 160 -1.96 -9.34 12.87
N GLY A 161 -1.42 -10.49 13.26
CA GLY A 161 -1.11 -11.56 12.31
C GLY A 161 0.26 -11.47 11.63
N VAL A 162 1.16 -10.58 12.05
CA VAL A 162 2.52 -10.47 11.51
C VAL A 162 3.51 -11.28 12.35
N ASP A 163 4.29 -12.16 11.71
CA ASP A 163 5.30 -13.01 12.37
C ASP A 163 6.64 -12.30 12.55
N GLU A 164 7.05 -11.47 11.59
CA GLU A 164 8.29 -10.69 11.63
C GLU A 164 8.01 -9.24 11.21
N TYR A 165 8.47 -8.29 12.00
CA TYR A 165 8.27 -6.86 11.75
C TYR A 165 9.53 -6.05 12.02
N TYR A 166 9.82 -5.08 11.13
CA TYR A 166 10.84 -4.06 11.35
C TYR A 166 10.44 -2.75 10.67
N GLY A 167 10.37 -1.64 11.42
CA GLY A 167 9.98 -0.36 10.86
C GLY A 167 9.43 0.64 11.88
N TYR A 168 8.40 1.38 11.48
CA TYR A 168 7.76 2.42 12.27
C TYR A 168 6.33 2.02 12.66
N ILE A 169 6.06 1.88 13.96
CA ILE A 169 4.66 1.78 14.44
C ILE A 169 3.94 3.10 14.18
N CYS A 170 4.57 4.22 14.53
CA CYS A 170 4.02 5.56 14.40
C CYS A 170 4.27 6.14 13.00
N GLN A 171 3.21 6.53 12.31
CA GLN A 171 3.35 7.16 11.00
C GLN A 171 4.04 8.54 11.05
N TYR A 172 3.90 9.30 12.15
CA TYR A 172 4.63 10.55 12.31
C TYR A 172 6.15 10.33 12.41
N MET A 173 6.58 9.26 13.12
CA MET A 173 7.98 8.86 13.19
C MET A 173 8.53 8.43 11.83
N ALA A 174 7.68 7.89 10.96
CA ALA A 174 8.05 7.49 9.60
C ALA A 174 8.43 8.67 8.69
N HIS A 175 8.21 9.91 9.13
CA HIS A 175 8.72 11.10 8.44
C HIS A 175 10.22 11.36 8.72
N ARG A 176 10.85 10.60 9.62
CA ARG A 176 12.27 10.72 10.00
C ARG A 176 13.07 9.61 9.34
N TYR A 177 13.91 9.95 8.37
CA TYR A 177 14.74 8.95 7.70
C TYR A 177 16.02 8.61 8.45
N PHE A 178 16.39 9.43 9.44
CA PHE A 178 17.51 9.16 10.35
C PHE A 178 17.00 9.19 11.81
N PRO A 179 16.12 8.23 12.20
CA PRO A 179 15.47 8.24 13.49
C PRO A 179 16.41 7.85 14.62
N ASN A 180 16.00 8.09 15.88
CA ASN A 180 16.70 7.60 17.05
C ASN A 180 16.46 6.11 17.32
N PHE A 181 15.34 5.56 16.81
CA PHE A 181 15.00 4.14 16.94
C PHE A 181 14.07 3.70 15.81
N LEU A 182 14.02 2.40 15.57
CA LEU A 182 12.98 1.69 14.84
C LEU A 182 12.33 0.65 15.74
N ASN A 183 11.16 0.18 15.38
CA ASN A 183 10.45 -0.87 16.11
C ASN A 183 10.72 -2.23 15.45
N ARG A 184 10.86 -3.28 16.26
CA ARG A 184 11.02 -4.65 15.82
C ARG A 184 10.10 -5.59 16.60
N TYR A 185 9.58 -6.59 15.88
CA TYR A 185 9.03 -7.81 16.46
C TYR A 185 9.58 -9.00 15.69
N SER A 186 10.42 -9.80 16.33
CA SER A 186 11.11 -10.94 15.73
C SER A 186 11.28 -12.06 16.76
N PRO A 187 10.34 -13.02 16.81
CA PRO A 187 10.43 -14.17 17.72
C PRO A 187 11.71 -14.97 17.55
N ARG A 188 12.23 -15.07 16.33
CA ARG A 188 13.52 -15.75 16.05
C ARG A 188 14.72 -15.04 16.72
N ARG A 189 14.60 -13.76 17.03
CA ARG A 189 15.61 -12.97 17.76
C ARG A 189 15.29 -12.85 19.26
N GLY A 190 14.25 -13.57 19.72
CA GLY A 190 13.85 -13.62 21.13
C GLY A 190 12.87 -12.51 21.55
N ASP A 191 12.32 -11.74 20.62
CA ASP A 191 11.34 -10.72 20.96
C ASP A 191 10.01 -11.37 21.37
N THR A 192 9.50 -11.01 22.54
CA THR A 192 8.18 -11.44 23.05
C THR A 192 7.10 -10.39 22.80
N ASP A 193 7.50 -9.17 22.46
CA ASP A 193 6.64 -8.06 22.08
C ASP A 193 7.34 -7.14 21.07
N VAL A 194 6.65 -6.11 20.59
CA VAL A 194 7.28 -5.04 19.81
C VAL A 194 8.25 -4.28 20.69
N VAL A 195 9.51 -4.20 20.25
CA VAL A 195 10.60 -3.53 20.97
C VAL A 195 11.18 -2.37 20.15
N ARG A 196 11.76 -1.38 20.83
CA ARG A 196 12.51 -0.31 20.19
C ARG A 196 13.97 -0.74 20.00
N ILE A 197 14.47 -0.60 18.77
CA ILE A 197 15.87 -0.81 18.44
C ILE A 197 16.51 0.57 18.26
N THR A 198 17.36 0.94 19.21
CA THR A 198 18.08 2.22 19.18
C THR A 198 19.02 2.26 17.97
N MET A 199 19.01 3.38 17.28
CA MET A 199 19.88 3.66 16.16
C MET A 199 21.19 4.25 16.66
N ASP A 200 22.32 3.72 16.20
CA ASP A 200 23.65 4.22 16.53
C ASP A 200 24.01 5.38 15.58
N GLN A 201 23.37 6.53 15.81
CA GLN A 201 23.61 7.73 15.05
C GLN A 201 24.83 8.48 15.58
N ASN A 202 25.70 9.00 14.70
CA ASN A 202 26.90 9.77 15.11
C ASN A 202 26.52 11.02 15.91
N VAL A 203 25.34 11.58 15.65
CA VAL A 203 24.83 12.78 16.31
C VAL A 203 23.45 12.47 16.88
N GLN A 204 23.26 12.74 18.15
CA GLN A 204 21.96 12.54 18.79
C GLN A 204 20.97 13.63 18.35
N TYR A 205 19.75 13.21 18.08
CA TYR A 205 18.63 14.09 17.82
C TYR A 205 18.08 14.59 19.16
N SER A 206 18.22 15.87 19.44
CA SER A 206 17.93 16.44 20.78
C SER A 206 16.73 17.38 20.80
N ASP A 207 16.37 17.97 19.68
CA ASP A 207 15.31 18.97 19.58
C ASP A 207 14.47 18.78 18.30
N GLY A 208 13.62 19.73 18.01
CA GLY A 208 12.75 19.71 16.82
C GLY A 208 13.48 19.77 15.49
N CYS A 209 12.72 20.08 14.46
CA CYS A 209 13.17 20.02 13.06
C CYS A 209 14.17 21.14 12.67
N THR A 210 14.63 21.92 13.61
CA THR A 210 15.63 22.99 13.37
C THR A 210 17.06 22.56 13.69
N ASN A 211 17.29 21.32 14.18
CA ASN A 211 18.61 20.86 14.54
C ASN A 211 19.52 20.75 13.29
N PRO A 212 20.58 21.58 13.17
CA PRO A 212 21.47 21.56 12.02
C PRO A 212 22.33 20.28 11.95
N ASP A 213 22.46 19.55 13.07
CA ASP A 213 23.25 18.33 13.11
C ASP A 213 22.51 17.10 12.56
N TYR A 214 21.21 17.24 12.25
CA TYR A 214 20.43 16.15 11.67
C TYR A 214 21.06 15.59 10.37
N ALA A 215 21.58 16.47 9.51
CA ALA A 215 22.25 16.09 8.27
C ALA A 215 23.56 15.29 8.47
N LYS A 216 24.11 15.25 9.70
CA LYS A 216 25.33 14.50 10.02
C LYS A 216 25.05 13.06 10.42
N ARG A 217 23.79 12.66 10.56
CA ARG A 217 23.39 11.31 10.95
C ARG A 217 23.65 10.33 9.82
N THR A 218 23.91 9.06 10.14
CA THR A 218 24.43 8.08 9.19
C THR A 218 23.58 6.85 8.99
N GLN A 219 22.74 6.48 9.96
CA GLN A 219 21.90 5.29 9.82
C GLN A 219 20.56 5.66 9.18
N TYR A 220 20.47 5.41 7.87
CA TYR A 220 19.29 5.71 7.06
C TYR A 220 18.27 4.56 7.18
N SER A 221 17.08 4.87 7.68
CA SER A 221 16.04 3.88 7.95
C SER A 221 15.54 3.15 6.71
N GLY A 222 15.52 3.82 5.55
CA GLY A 222 15.10 3.20 4.30
C GLY A 222 15.96 1.98 3.95
N ASP A 223 17.30 2.14 3.98
CA ASP A 223 18.24 1.05 3.70
C ASP A 223 18.15 -0.06 4.77
N MET A 224 17.98 0.31 6.05
CA MET A 224 17.90 -0.67 7.13
C MET A 224 16.63 -1.50 7.07
N ILE A 225 15.49 -0.87 6.78
CA ILE A 225 14.21 -1.57 6.60
C ILE A 225 14.29 -2.50 5.39
N HIS A 226 14.90 -2.03 4.30
CA HIS A 226 15.09 -2.83 3.11
C HIS A 226 16.00 -4.04 3.34
N GLN A 227 17.11 -3.85 4.05
CA GLN A 227 18.02 -4.94 4.40
C GLN A 227 17.31 -6.03 5.24
N GLU A 228 16.50 -5.64 6.24
CA GLU A 228 15.71 -6.60 7.03
C GLU A 228 14.66 -7.33 6.17
N ALA A 229 14.05 -6.65 5.20
CA ALA A 229 13.14 -7.28 4.24
C ALA A 229 13.87 -8.33 3.37
N LEU A 230 15.08 -8.02 2.89
CA LEU A 230 15.89 -8.95 2.12
C LEU A 230 16.37 -10.16 2.96
N GLU A 231 16.79 -9.92 4.22
CA GLU A 231 17.13 -11.00 5.16
C GLU A 231 15.92 -11.90 5.44
N TRP A 232 14.72 -11.32 5.58
CA TRP A 232 13.51 -12.09 5.76
C TRP A 232 13.19 -12.94 4.51
N ILE A 233 13.38 -12.43 3.28
CA ILE A 233 13.23 -13.22 2.06
C ILE A 233 14.24 -14.38 2.06
N ASP A 234 15.47 -14.17 2.54
CA ASP A 234 16.49 -15.24 2.63
C ASP A 234 16.07 -16.41 3.52
N LEU A 235 15.21 -16.17 4.50
CA LEU A 235 14.66 -17.22 5.37
C LEU A 235 13.53 -18.02 4.72
N GLN A 236 12.95 -17.55 3.62
CA GLN A 236 11.84 -18.23 2.98
C GLN A 236 12.31 -19.38 2.09
N SER A 237 11.44 -20.37 1.90
CA SER A 237 11.67 -21.53 1.02
C SER A 237 10.41 -21.84 0.21
N ALA A 238 10.52 -22.76 -0.75
CA ALA A 238 9.39 -23.24 -1.53
C ALA A 238 8.41 -24.14 -0.75
N ASP A 239 8.79 -24.60 0.45
CA ASP A 239 8.00 -25.56 1.24
C ASP A 239 6.81 -24.92 1.95
N LYS A 240 6.86 -23.61 2.19
CA LYS A 240 5.82 -22.87 2.89
C LYS A 240 5.56 -21.52 2.22
N PRO A 241 4.29 -21.19 1.90
CA PRO A 241 4.00 -19.91 1.30
C PRO A 241 4.26 -18.76 2.28
N PHE A 242 4.62 -17.59 1.74
CA PHE A 242 4.89 -16.40 2.52
C PHE A 242 4.15 -15.18 1.97
N TYR A 243 3.80 -14.28 2.87
CA TYR A 243 3.21 -12.97 2.59
C TYR A 243 4.10 -11.87 3.17
N GLY A 244 4.70 -11.09 2.32
CA GLY A 244 5.51 -9.91 2.66
C GLY A 244 4.75 -8.62 2.33
N LEU A 245 4.60 -7.74 3.32
CA LEU A 245 4.06 -6.40 3.13
C LEU A 245 5.19 -5.38 3.38
N PHE A 246 5.76 -4.84 2.31
CA PHE A 246 6.90 -3.93 2.36
C PHE A 246 6.41 -2.49 2.20
N THR A 247 6.18 -1.82 3.33
CA THR A 247 5.55 -0.50 3.41
C THR A 247 6.61 0.59 3.54
N TYR A 248 7.37 0.78 2.45
CA TYR A 248 8.42 1.80 2.41
C TYR A 248 7.85 3.19 2.61
N THR A 249 8.60 4.04 3.33
CA THR A 249 8.21 5.43 3.57
C THR A 249 8.58 6.35 2.41
N LEU A 250 9.42 5.90 1.49
CA LEU A 250 9.77 6.65 0.28
C LEU A 250 8.57 6.69 -0.68
N PRO A 251 8.37 7.82 -1.37
CA PRO A 251 9.08 9.10 -1.35
C PRO A 251 8.43 10.19 -0.47
N HIS A 252 7.77 9.83 0.65
CA HIS A 252 7.18 10.79 1.59
C HIS A 252 8.22 11.78 2.12
N ALA A 253 7.83 12.99 2.48
CA ALA A 253 8.67 13.90 3.24
C ALA A 253 9.05 13.28 4.63
N GLU A 254 10.24 13.55 5.18
CA GLU A 254 11.14 14.64 4.78
C GLU A 254 12.08 14.21 3.62
N LEU A 255 12.50 15.19 2.81
CA LEU A 255 13.34 14.93 1.64
C LEU A 255 14.82 14.88 2.07
N TYR A 256 15.19 13.83 2.77
CA TYR A 256 16.56 13.57 3.21
C TYR A 256 17.05 12.21 2.73
N GLN A 257 18.18 12.22 2.02
CA GLN A 257 18.85 11.03 1.52
C GLN A 257 20.28 10.94 2.03
N PRO A 258 20.85 9.72 2.15
CA PRO A 258 22.29 9.57 2.34
C PRO A 258 23.06 10.30 1.26
N ASN A 259 24.17 10.95 1.63
CA ASN A 259 25.05 11.61 0.67
C ASN A 259 25.95 10.59 -0.03
N ASP A 260 25.36 9.71 -0.79
CA ASP A 260 25.99 8.63 -1.53
C ASP A 260 25.94 8.86 -3.06
N SER A 261 26.36 7.87 -3.82
CA SER A 261 26.38 7.93 -5.29
C SER A 261 25.01 8.16 -5.92
N ILE A 262 23.91 7.70 -5.28
CA ILE A 262 22.55 7.89 -5.78
C ILE A 262 22.18 9.38 -5.71
N LEU A 263 22.34 10.01 -4.54
CA LEU A 263 22.05 11.44 -4.39
C LEU A 263 22.99 12.30 -5.21
N GLN A 264 24.30 12.01 -5.17
CA GLN A 264 25.32 12.77 -5.92
C GLN A 264 25.07 12.76 -7.42
N ALA A 265 24.47 11.70 -7.95
CA ALA A 265 24.09 11.61 -9.36
C ALA A 265 23.06 12.68 -9.78
N TYR A 266 22.34 13.28 -8.85
CA TYR A 266 21.32 14.30 -9.12
C TYR A 266 21.77 15.73 -8.81
N TYR A 267 22.87 15.94 -8.10
CA TYR A 267 23.37 17.30 -7.85
C TYR A 267 23.69 18.02 -9.16
N GLY A 268 23.13 19.23 -9.29
CA GLY A 268 23.31 20.07 -10.47
C GLY A 268 22.53 19.63 -11.73
N LYS A 269 21.76 18.57 -11.66
CA LYS A 269 20.91 18.16 -12.81
C LYS A 269 19.67 19.02 -12.99
N PHE A 270 19.16 19.60 -11.93
CA PHE A 270 17.94 20.42 -11.98
C PHE A 270 18.29 21.89 -11.90
N CYS A 271 17.89 22.67 -12.92
CA CYS A 271 18.02 24.12 -12.88
C CYS A 271 17.10 24.67 -11.78
N ASN A 272 17.63 25.60 -10.96
CA ASN A 272 16.90 26.22 -9.85
C ASN A 272 16.38 25.21 -8.81
N ASP A 273 17.20 24.21 -8.45
CA ASP A 273 16.89 23.30 -7.36
C ASP A 273 16.59 24.08 -6.07
N LYS A 274 15.55 23.67 -5.37
CA LYS A 274 14.97 24.43 -4.27
C LYS A 274 15.66 24.13 -2.93
N THR A 275 15.53 25.09 -2.01
CA THR A 275 15.87 24.92 -0.59
C THR A 275 14.60 25.06 0.23
N PHE A 276 14.37 24.12 1.12
CA PHE A 276 13.30 24.13 2.10
C PHE A 276 13.87 24.59 3.45
N ALA A 277 13.32 25.66 4.01
CA ALA A 277 13.85 26.29 5.25
C ALA A 277 13.52 25.50 6.53
N GLY A 278 12.71 24.45 6.41
CA GLY A 278 12.21 23.69 7.56
C GLY A 278 10.93 24.27 8.16
N THR A 279 10.26 23.46 8.95
CA THR A 279 9.09 23.81 9.76
C THR A 279 9.22 23.15 11.14
N ASP A 280 8.22 23.30 12.00
CA ASP A 280 8.10 22.53 13.25
C ASP A 280 7.95 21.00 13.02
N ARG A 281 7.70 20.60 11.77
CA ARG A 281 7.40 19.21 11.38
C ARG A 281 8.51 18.54 10.57
N TYR A 282 9.22 19.28 9.72
CA TYR A 282 10.22 18.76 8.78
C TYR A 282 11.50 19.55 8.86
N HIS A 283 12.65 18.86 8.82
CA HIS A 283 13.97 19.50 8.83
C HIS A 283 14.21 20.34 7.57
N ALA A 284 14.97 21.42 7.72
CA ALA A 284 15.45 22.18 6.59
C ALA A 284 16.33 21.30 5.69
N THR A 285 16.13 21.40 4.39
CA THR A 285 16.94 20.65 3.41
C THR A 285 17.23 21.48 2.17
N VAL A 286 18.33 21.17 1.51
CA VAL A 286 18.78 21.80 0.27
C VAL A 286 18.62 20.82 -0.90
N ASN A 287 18.54 21.37 -2.12
CA ASN A 287 18.42 20.57 -3.34
C ASN A 287 17.25 19.60 -3.30
N THR A 288 16.03 20.09 -2.98
CA THR A 288 14.85 19.26 -2.74
C THR A 288 14.46 18.41 -3.95
N HIS A 289 14.69 18.90 -5.18
CA HIS A 289 14.46 18.11 -6.40
C HIS A 289 15.46 16.95 -6.50
N ALA A 290 16.76 17.19 -6.23
CA ALA A 290 17.75 16.13 -6.22
C ALA A 290 17.46 15.08 -5.13
N GLN A 291 17.08 15.53 -3.93
CA GLN A 291 16.69 14.65 -2.83
C GLN A 291 15.51 13.75 -3.23
N PHE A 292 14.44 14.35 -3.78
CA PHE A 292 13.26 13.59 -4.22
C PHE A 292 13.58 12.58 -5.33
N ALA A 293 14.33 13.01 -6.36
CA ALA A 293 14.72 12.12 -7.45
C ALA A 293 15.59 10.95 -6.95
N ALA A 294 16.46 11.19 -5.98
CA ALA A 294 17.26 10.16 -5.34
C ALA A 294 16.40 9.19 -4.53
N MET A 295 15.31 9.64 -3.88
CA MET A 295 14.35 8.76 -3.18
C MET A 295 13.70 7.77 -4.13
N ILE A 296 13.21 8.24 -5.28
CA ILE A 296 12.61 7.39 -6.31
C ILE A 296 13.62 6.38 -6.85
N THR A 297 14.83 6.83 -7.18
CA THR A 297 15.89 5.95 -7.70
C THR A 297 16.32 4.89 -6.68
N ARG A 298 16.41 5.24 -5.39
CA ARG A 298 16.69 4.29 -4.31
C ARG A 298 15.60 3.26 -4.17
N LEU A 299 14.34 3.68 -4.22
CA LEU A 299 13.19 2.79 -4.17
C LEU A 299 13.16 1.83 -5.38
N ASP A 300 13.49 2.32 -6.58
CA ASP A 300 13.65 1.49 -7.77
C ASP A 300 14.73 0.42 -7.59
N ALA A 301 15.87 0.79 -6.98
CA ALA A 301 16.94 -0.15 -6.65
C ALA A 301 16.43 -1.24 -5.67
N TYR A 302 15.69 -0.86 -4.62
CA TYR A 302 15.10 -1.83 -3.69
C TYR A 302 14.18 -2.84 -4.39
N VAL A 303 13.34 -2.39 -5.32
CA VAL A 303 12.50 -3.28 -6.13
C VAL A 303 13.37 -4.24 -6.95
N GLY A 304 14.43 -3.74 -7.57
CA GLY A 304 15.39 -4.57 -8.31
C GLY A 304 16.00 -5.68 -7.45
N GLU A 305 16.50 -5.32 -6.27
CA GLU A 305 17.11 -6.27 -5.34
C GLU A 305 16.13 -7.34 -4.84
N ILE A 306 14.86 -6.98 -4.59
CA ILE A 306 13.80 -7.95 -4.25
C ILE A 306 13.58 -8.95 -5.39
N LEU A 307 13.40 -8.47 -6.62
CA LEU A 307 13.16 -9.33 -7.78
C LEU A 307 14.35 -10.26 -8.05
N ASP A 308 15.58 -9.75 -7.96
CA ASP A 308 16.79 -10.51 -8.18
C ASP A 308 17.02 -11.56 -7.07
N LYS A 309 16.69 -11.21 -5.81
CA LYS A 309 16.75 -12.16 -4.68
C LYS A 309 15.74 -13.29 -4.84
N LEU A 310 14.50 -13.01 -5.20
CA LEU A 310 13.49 -14.04 -5.47
C LEU A 310 13.96 -15.00 -6.60
N LYS A 311 14.53 -14.44 -7.65
CA LYS A 311 15.08 -15.22 -8.77
C LYS A 311 16.27 -16.08 -8.33
N ALA A 312 17.21 -15.52 -7.58
CA ALA A 312 18.39 -16.25 -7.07
C ALA A 312 17.99 -17.40 -6.15
N LYS A 313 16.89 -17.28 -5.39
CA LYS A 313 16.34 -18.32 -4.51
C LYS A 313 15.44 -19.32 -5.23
N GLY A 314 15.15 -19.14 -6.52
CA GLY A 314 14.22 -20.00 -7.27
C GLY A 314 12.75 -19.84 -6.85
N LEU A 315 12.40 -18.75 -6.15
CA LEU A 315 11.05 -18.46 -5.68
C LEU A 315 10.23 -17.59 -6.66
N ASP A 316 10.89 -17.01 -7.65
CA ASP A 316 10.35 -16.01 -8.57
C ASP A 316 9.07 -16.46 -9.29
N LYS A 317 9.05 -17.69 -9.81
CA LYS A 317 7.93 -18.21 -10.61
C LYS A 317 6.63 -18.40 -9.79
N ASN A 318 6.76 -18.65 -8.49
CA ASN A 318 5.61 -18.84 -7.59
C ASN A 318 5.40 -17.65 -6.66
N THR A 319 5.88 -16.47 -7.02
CA THR A 319 5.72 -15.25 -6.22
C THR A 319 5.01 -14.17 -7.02
N ILE A 320 3.90 -13.69 -6.49
CA ILE A 320 3.21 -12.49 -6.94
C ILE A 320 3.91 -11.30 -6.30
N VAL A 321 4.42 -10.38 -7.11
CA VAL A 321 4.98 -9.11 -6.65
C VAL A 321 4.08 -7.98 -7.11
N ILE A 322 3.60 -7.18 -6.16
CA ILE A 322 2.76 -6.02 -6.40
C ILE A 322 3.52 -4.77 -5.98
N PHE A 323 3.44 -3.71 -6.79
CA PHE A 323 3.99 -2.40 -6.50
C PHE A 323 2.88 -1.35 -6.61
N SER A 324 2.73 -0.50 -5.58
CA SER A 324 1.74 0.58 -5.55
C SER A 324 2.11 1.69 -4.57
N SER A 325 1.28 2.74 -4.51
CA SER A 325 1.35 3.84 -3.54
C SER A 325 0.07 3.90 -2.69
N ASP A 326 0.16 4.40 -1.47
CA ASP A 326 -1.00 4.52 -0.59
C ASP A 326 -1.91 5.72 -0.90
N ASN A 327 -1.43 6.76 -1.57
CA ASN A 327 -2.18 7.90 -2.08
C ASN A 327 -1.36 8.68 -3.11
N GLY A 328 -1.93 9.77 -3.64
CA GLY A 328 -1.27 10.66 -4.59
C GLY A 328 -0.14 11.50 -3.98
N PRO A 329 0.55 12.33 -4.79
CA PRO A 329 1.78 13.04 -4.43
C PRO A 329 1.56 14.13 -3.39
N HIS A 330 2.60 14.43 -2.61
CA HIS A 330 2.58 15.44 -1.55
C HIS A 330 3.40 16.70 -1.93
N GLU A 331 3.12 17.81 -1.23
CA GLU A 331 3.91 19.05 -1.24
C GLU A 331 4.74 19.26 0.03
N GLU A 332 4.71 18.31 0.95
CA GLU A 332 5.29 18.44 2.29
C GLU A 332 6.82 18.44 2.23
N GLY A 333 7.47 19.09 3.20
CA GLY A 333 8.92 19.05 3.37
C GLY A 333 9.74 19.61 2.18
N GLY A 334 9.16 20.49 1.37
CA GLY A 334 9.80 21.01 0.15
C GLY A 334 9.51 20.19 -1.10
N GLY A 335 8.56 19.26 -1.04
CA GLY A 335 8.08 18.52 -2.21
C GLY A 335 7.54 19.46 -3.29
N ASP A 336 7.78 19.13 -4.55
CA ASP A 336 7.39 19.93 -5.71
C ASP A 336 6.75 19.02 -6.77
N PRO A 337 5.47 18.65 -6.56
CA PRO A 337 4.80 17.76 -7.48
C PRO A 337 4.63 18.35 -8.88
N ASP A 338 4.46 19.66 -8.99
CA ASP A 338 4.26 20.35 -10.28
C ASP A 338 5.53 20.29 -11.14
N PHE A 339 6.72 20.45 -10.53
CA PHE A 339 8.00 20.38 -11.24
C PHE A 339 8.22 19.03 -11.92
N PHE A 340 7.89 17.95 -11.24
CA PHE A 340 8.07 16.58 -11.75
C PHE A 340 6.86 16.05 -12.53
N GLY A 341 5.72 16.77 -12.53
CA GLY A 341 4.46 16.24 -13.08
C GLY A 341 3.99 14.98 -12.36
N ARG A 342 4.17 14.96 -11.03
CA ARG A 342 3.94 13.79 -10.19
C ARG A 342 2.48 13.31 -10.16
N ASP A 343 1.55 14.21 -10.42
CA ASP A 343 0.13 13.92 -10.58
C ASP A 343 -0.22 13.13 -11.86
N GLY A 344 0.70 13.09 -12.84
CA GLY A 344 0.46 12.45 -14.14
C GLY A 344 -0.56 13.21 -14.99
N LYS A 345 -0.67 14.52 -14.81
CA LYS A 345 -1.67 15.42 -15.43
C LYS A 345 -3.09 15.17 -14.92
N LEU A 346 -3.26 14.74 -13.68
CA LEU A 346 -4.53 14.61 -12.98
C LEU A 346 -4.71 15.79 -12.04
N GLN A 347 -5.95 16.20 -11.77
CA GLN A 347 -6.22 17.27 -10.82
C GLN A 347 -6.04 16.78 -9.37
N GLY A 348 -5.48 17.64 -8.53
CA GLY A 348 -5.33 17.39 -7.10
C GLY A 348 -4.07 16.58 -6.75
N LYS A 349 -3.89 16.37 -5.47
CA LYS A 349 -2.75 15.71 -4.84
C LYS A 349 -3.17 15.20 -3.46
N LYS A 350 -2.28 14.69 -2.66
CA LYS A 350 -2.55 14.26 -1.27
C LYS A 350 -3.54 15.22 -0.57
N ARG A 351 -4.51 14.66 0.14
CA ARG A 351 -5.66 15.33 0.78
C ARG A 351 -6.75 15.82 -0.17
N SER A 352 -6.75 15.36 -1.42
CA SER A 352 -7.81 15.65 -2.37
C SER A 352 -8.47 14.37 -2.89
N CYS A 353 -9.80 14.33 -2.92
CA CYS A 353 -10.56 13.24 -3.57
C CYS A 353 -10.68 13.42 -5.10
N HIS A 354 -10.01 14.41 -5.69
CA HIS A 354 -9.77 14.45 -7.13
C HIS A 354 -8.84 13.34 -7.59
N GLU A 355 -8.82 13.05 -8.90
CA GLU A 355 -8.05 11.94 -9.47
C GLU A 355 -6.59 11.91 -9.02
N GLY A 356 -5.89 13.06 -9.02
CA GLY A 356 -4.47 13.15 -8.63
C GLY A 356 -4.19 12.80 -7.16
N GLY A 357 -5.18 12.88 -6.29
CA GLY A 357 -5.02 12.50 -4.88
C GLY A 357 -5.29 11.03 -4.58
N ILE A 358 -6.05 10.34 -5.43
CA ILE A 358 -6.51 8.97 -5.19
C ILE A 358 -6.13 7.97 -6.28
N ARG A 359 -5.85 8.40 -7.52
CA ARG A 359 -5.39 7.51 -8.59
C ARG A 359 -3.90 7.28 -8.47
N ILE A 360 -3.48 6.01 -8.43
CA ILE A 360 -2.16 5.59 -8.03
C ILE A 360 -1.53 4.65 -9.07
N PRO A 361 -0.17 4.59 -9.15
CA PRO A 361 0.48 3.55 -9.93
C PRO A 361 0.19 2.18 -9.30
N PHE A 362 -0.07 1.17 -10.14
CA PHE A 362 -0.31 -0.20 -9.69
C PHE A 362 0.24 -1.19 -10.73
N ILE A 363 1.17 -2.03 -10.31
CA ILE A 363 1.85 -2.99 -11.17
C ILE A 363 1.83 -4.34 -10.49
N VAL A 364 1.48 -5.41 -11.21
CA VAL A 364 1.49 -6.79 -10.73
C VAL A 364 2.35 -7.65 -11.64
N ARG A 365 3.30 -8.37 -11.05
CA ARG A 365 4.15 -9.33 -11.75
C ARG A 365 4.00 -10.72 -11.13
N TRP A 366 3.66 -11.70 -11.94
CA TRP A 366 3.64 -13.11 -11.59
C TRP A 366 4.00 -13.95 -12.81
N PRO A 367 5.28 -14.35 -12.96
CA PRO A 367 5.76 -15.00 -14.17
C PRO A 367 5.00 -16.27 -14.52
N GLY A 368 4.51 -16.36 -15.76
CA GLY A 368 3.74 -17.50 -16.26
C GLY A 368 2.26 -17.53 -15.87
N HIS A 369 1.78 -16.56 -15.10
CA HIS A 369 0.37 -16.45 -14.68
C HIS A 369 -0.24 -15.11 -15.10
N VAL A 370 0.41 -14.00 -14.77
CA VAL A 370 -0.01 -12.66 -15.22
C VAL A 370 0.59 -12.39 -16.60
N PRO A 371 -0.21 -11.98 -17.60
CA PRO A 371 0.30 -11.67 -18.94
C PRO A 371 1.36 -10.55 -18.90
N ALA A 372 2.55 -10.83 -19.45
CA ALA A 372 3.66 -9.90 -19.47
C ALA A 372 3.39 -8.72 -20.43
N GLY A 373 3.78 -7.51 -20.05
CA GLY A 373 3.69 -6.28 -20.83
C GLY A 373 2.25 -5.79 -21.08
N LYS A 374 1.26 -6.35 -20.36
CA LYS A 374 -0.14 -5.91 -20.51
C LYS A 374 -0.36 -4.58 -19.79
N VAL A 375 -1.03 -3.66 -20.45
CA VAL A 375 -1.64 -2.47 -19.87
C VAL A 375 -3.13 -2.73 -19.72
N ASN A 376 -3.68 -2.53 -18.54
CA ASN A 376 -5.08 -2.82 -18.24
C ASN A 376 -5.75 -1.58 -17.61
N ASP A 377 -6.99 -1.32 -18.01
CA ASP A 377 -7.80 -0.18 -17.57
C ASP A 377 -8.95 -0.58 -16.63
N HIS A 378 -8.95 -1.80 -16.11
CA HIS A 378 -9.92 -2.23 -15.10
C HIS A 378 -9.92 -1.25 -13.91
N ILE A 379 -11.12 -0.83 -13.53
CA ILE A 379 -11.35 0.11 -12.44
C ILE A 379 -11.37 -0.66 -11.12
N MET A 380 -10.38 -0.40 -10.27
CA MET A 380 -10.26 -1.07 -8.98
C MET A 380 -9.76 -0.14 -7.87
N ALA A 381 -9.99 -0.51 -6.62
CA ALA A 381 -9.52 0.23 -5.46
C ALA A 381 -8.85 -0.70 -4.42
N PHE A 382 -8.19 -0.13 -3.42
CA PHE A 382 -7.45 -0.89 -2.41
C PHE A 382 -8.29 -1.92 -1.65
N TYR A 383 -9.57 -1.68 -1.45
CA TYR A 383 -10.44 -2.65 -0.80
C TYR A 383 -10.71 -3.91 -1.64
N ASP A 384 -10.30 -3.95 -2.92
CA ASP A 384 -10.36 -5.12 -3.80
C ASP A 384 -9.20 -6.11 -3.57
N ILE A 385 -8.14 -5.67 -2.88
CA ILE A 385 -6.95 -6.49 -2.64
C ILE A 385 -7.28 -7.71 -1.77
N MET A 386 -8.08 -7.52 -0.72
CA MET A 386 -8.44 -8.61 0.18
C MET A 386 -9.21 -9.73 -0.53
N PRO A 387 -10.33 -9.49 -1.24
CA PRO A 387 -11.01 -10.53 -1.98
C PRO A 387 -10.13 -11.13 -3.10
N THR A 388 -9.29 -10.33 -3.76
CA THR A 388 -8.38 -10.83 -4.79
C THR A 388 -7.36 -11.81 -4.23
N PHE A 389 -6.76 -11.51 -3.08
CA PHE A 389 -5.82 -12.44 -2.46
C PHE A 389 -6.51 -13.71 -1.99
N CYS A 390 -7.72 -13.60 -1.44
CA CYS A 390 -8.52 -14.76 -1.05
C CYS A 390 -8.79 -15.68 -2.24
N ASP A 391 -9.19 -15.15 -3.39
CA ASP A 391 -9.40 -15.93 -4.61
C ASP A 391 -8.10 -16.60 -5.09
N LEU A 392 -7.00 -15.84 -5.16
CA LEU A 392 -5.72 -16.35 -5.64
C LEU A 392 -5.13 -17.47 -4.75
N ILE A 393 -5.48 -17.51 -3.47
CA ILE A 393 -5.05 -18.56 -2.54
C ILE A 393 -6.09 -19.68 -2.35
N GLY A 394 -7.22 -19.63 -3.06
CA GLY A 394 -8.30 -20.60 -2.98
C GLY A 394 -9.07 -20.55 -1.65
N GLN A 395 -9.33 -19.35 -1.12
CA GLN A 395 -10.08 -19.10 0.10
C GLN A 395 -11.44 -18.46 -0.22
N ASP A 396 -12.39 -19.26 -0.70
CA ASP A 396 -13.68 -18.77 -1.22
C ASP A 396 -14.65 -18.27 -0.14
N ASN A 397 -14.49 -18.72 1.11
CA ASN A 397 -15.41 -18.41 2.21
C ASN A 397 -14.70 -17.82 3.44
N TYR A 398 -13.78 -16.90 3.20
CA TYR A 398 -12.98 -16.27 4.27
C TYR A 398 -13.84 -15.56 5.32
N THR A 399 -14.99 -14.99 4.94
CA THR A 399 -15.94 -14.34 5.84
C THR A 399 -16.53 -15.30 6.88
N GLU A 400 -16.85 -16.53 6.48
CA GLU A 400 -17.37 -17.56 7.38
C GLU A 400 -16.28 -18.15 8.28
N ARG A 401 -15.08 -18.35 7.71
CA ARG A 401 -13.99 -19.05 8.37
C ARG A 401 -13.43 -18.32 9.58
N PHE A 402 -13.39 -16.99 9.54
CA PHE A 402 -12.74 -16.21 10.60
C PHE A 402 -13.64 -15.93 11.79
N GLY A 403 -14.92 -16.35 11.74
CA GLY A 403 -15.82 -16.35 12.89
C GLY A 403 -15.99 -14.98 13.57
N ASN A 404 -15.52 -13.94 12.94
CA ASN A 404 -15.63 -12.59 13.44
C ASN A 404 -17.06 -12.12 13.20
N LYS A 405 -17.77 -11.82 14.26
CA LYS A 405 -19.17 -11.41 14.21
C LYS A 405 -19.37 -10.15 13.36
N ARG A 406 -18.41 -9.25 13.32
CA ARG A 406 -18.44 -8.08 12.46
C ARG A 406 -18.27 -8.43 10.98
N LEU A 407 -17.43 -9.42 10.65
CA LEU A 407 -17.31 -9.89 9.27
C LEU A 407 -18.59 -10.55 8.74
N ALA A 408 -19.33 -11.27 9.58
CA ALA A 408 -20.55 -11.95 9.16
C ALA A 408 -21.70 -10.97 8.83
N ASN A 409 -21.63 -9.75 9.32
CA ASN A 409 -22.65 -8.71 9.13
C ASN A 409 -22.17 -7.52 8.33
N ASP A 410 -20.88 -7.48 7.96
CA ASP A 410 -20.24 -6.25 7.50
C ASP A 410 -19.66 -6.38 6.13
N TYR A 411 -19.85 -5.41 5.47
CA TYR A 411 -19.41 -4.76 4.27
C TYR A 411 -17.98 -5.14 3.88
N PHE A 412 -17.83 -6.16 3.04
CA PHE A 412 -16.71 -6.22 2.13
C PHE A 412 -17.14 -5.47 0.88
N ASP A 413 -16.52 -4.32 0.69
CA ASP A 413 -16.86 -3.45 -0.44
C ASP A 413 -16.09 -3.85 -1.69
N GLY A 414 -15.05 -4.68 -1.53
CA GLY A 414 -14.16 -5.09 -2.60
C GLY A 414 -14.72 -6.18 -3.50
N ILE A 415 -14.32 -6.10 -4.77
CA ILE A 415 -14.54 -7.13 -5.79
C ILE A 415 -13.18 -7.67 -6.23
N SER A 416 -13.04 -8.99 -6.28
CA SER A 416 -11.80 -9.61 -6.73
C SER A 416 -11.51 -9.27 -8.20
N PHE A 417 -10.27 -8.82 -8.48
CA PHE A 417 -9.76 -8.66 -9.84
C PHE A 417 -8.80 -9.80 -10.25
N ALA A 418 -8.85 -10.93 -9.55
CA ALA A 418 -8.09 -12.13 -9.92
C ALA A 418 -8.36 -12.60 -11.37
N PRO A 419 -9.60 -12.58 -11.91
CA PRO A 419 -9.83 -12.92 -13.30
C PRO A 419 -9.03 -12.05 -14.28
N THR A 420 -9.02 -10.73 -14.06
CA THR A 420 -8.23 -9.80 -14.87
C THR A 420 -6.73 -10.09 -14.78
N LEU A 421 -6.21 -10.35 -13.58
CA LEU A 421 -4.79 -10.72 -13.39
C LEU A 421 -4.41 -11.98 -14.14
N LEU A 422 -5.30 -12.96 -14.21
CA LEU A 422 -5.07 -14.23 -14.89
C LEU A 422 -5.39 -14.21 -16.39
N GLY A 423 -5.75 -13.03 -16.94
CA GLY A 423 -6.06 -12.85 -18.34
C GLY A 423 -7.45 -13.33 -18.76
N ASP A 424 -8.37 -13.53 -17.83
CA ASP A 424 -9.75 -13.95 -18.06
C ASP A 424 -10.72 -12.77 -17.83
N ASP A 425 -10.51 -11.69 -18.58
CA ASP A 425 -11.29 -10.46 -18.47
C ASP A 425 -12.81 -10.71 -18.66
N ALA A 426 -13.19 -11.78 -19.39
CA ALA A 426 -14.60 -12.12 -19.60
C ALA A 426 -15.33 -12.56 -18.31
N LYS A 427 -14.61 -13.00 -17.29
CA LYS A 427 -15.16 -13.36 -15.99
C LYS A 427 -15.04 -12.26 -14.95
N GLN A 428 -14.37 -11.15 -15.31
CA GLN A 428 -14.20 -10.05 -14.39
C GLN A 428 -15.54 -9.38 -14.09
N LYS A 429 -15.82 -9.22 -12.81
CA LYS A 429 -16.94 -8.43 -12.32
C LYS A 429 -16.50 -6.99 -12.16
N GLU A 430 -17.33 -6.07 -12.63
CA GLU A 430 -17.10 -4.64 -12.50
C GLU A 430 -17.76 -4.11 -11.21
N HIS A 431 -17.21 -3.05 -10.66
CA HIS A 431 -17.86 -2.27 -9.61
C HIS A 431 -19.05 -1.48 -10.17
N ASP A 432 -20.17 -1.51 -9.46
CA ASP A 432 -21.27 -0.56 -9.72
C ASP A 432 -20.83 0.87 -9.45
N PHE A 433 -20.02 1.07 -8.39
CA PHE A 433 -19.41 2.36 -8.05
C PHE A 433 -18.15 2.14 -7.20
N LEU A 434 -17.28 3.16 -7.15
CA LEU A 434 -16.24 3.32 -6.13
C LEU A 434 -16.59 4.51 -5.23
N TYR A 435 -16.18 4.44 -3.95
CA TYR A 435 -16.55 5.40 -2.93
C TYR A 435 -15.36 5.88 -2.09
N TRP A 436 -15.33 7.18 -1.81
CA TRP A 436 -14.38 7.84 -0.92
C TRP A 436 -15.06 8.89 -0.05
N GLU A 437 -14.66 8.96 1.22
CA GLU A 437 -14.89 10.09 2.09
C GLU A 437 -13.62 10.44 2.86
N PHE A 438 -13.37 11.73 3.02
CA PHE A 438 -12.19 12.22 3.70
C PHE A 438 -12.55 13.40 4.59
N HIS A 439 -12.60 13.16 5.89
CA HIS A 439 -13.13 14.09 6.88
C HIS A 439 -12.25 15.34 7.08
N GLU A 440 -10.91 15.23 6.95
CA GLU A 440 -9.99 16.34 7.26
C GLU A 440 -10.19 17.56 6.34
N THR A 441 -10.58 17.34 5.11
CA THR A 441 -10.89 18.41 4.13
C THR A 441 -12.37 18.51 3.81
N ASN A 442 -13.20 17.69 4.46
CA ASN A 442 -14.64 17.61 4.23
C ASN A 442 -14.98 17.35 2.75
N GLN A 443 -14.40 16.29 2.22
CA GLN A 443 -14.57 15.87 0.82
C GLN A 443 -15.13 14.45 0.74
N MET A 444 -15.89 14.20 -0.33
CA MET A 444 -16.37 12.87 -0.72
C MET A 444 -16.27 12.72 -2.23
N ALA A 445 -16.19 11.50 -2.72
CA ALA A 445 -16.30 11.21 -4.13
C ALA A 445 -16.99 9.87 -4.37
N VAL A 446 -17.74 9.79 -5.45
CA VAL A 446 -18.31 8.55 -6.01
C VAL A 446 -17.96 8.48 -7.48
N ARG A 447 -17.40 7.35 -7.91
CA ARG A 447 -17.21 7.05 -9.32
C ARG A 447 -18.11 5.91 -9.76
N LYS A 448 -18.90 6.12 -10.80
CA LYS A 448 -19.74 5.09 -11.45
C LYS A 448 -19.45 5.09 -12.95
N GLY A 449 -18.74 4.07 -13.43
CA GLY A 449 -18.24 4.04 -14.80
C GLY A 449 -17.34 5.25 -15.09
N ASP A 450 -17.71 6.04 -16.10
CA ASP A 450 -16.99 7.27 -16.47
C ASP A 450 -17.41 8.51 -15.68
N TRP A 451 -18.49 8.42 -14.92
CA TRP A 451 -18.98 9.56 -14.12
C TRP A 451 -18.36 9.59 -12.75
N LYS A 452 -17.91 10.77 -12.33
CA LYS A 452 -17.41 11.04 -10.99
C LYS A 452 -18.08 12.25 -10.38
N LEU A 453 -18.77 12.01 -9.26
CA LEU A 453 -19.28 13.08 -8.39
C LEU A 453 -18.19 13.39 -7.36
N TYR A 454 -17.77 14.64 -7.31
CA TYR A 454 -16.92 15.20 -6.27
C TYR A 454 -17.75 16.10 -5.38
N VAL A 455 -17.65 15.93 -4.08
CA VAL A 455 -18.38 16.71 -3.10
C VAL A 455 -17.40 17.37 -2.13
N GLU A 456 -17.49 18.68 -2.01
CA GLU A 456 -16.71 19.42 -1.02
C GLU A 456 -17.67 20.27 -0.16
N ARG A 457 -17.65 20.00 1.16
CA ARG A 457 -18.52 20.70 2.12
C ARG A 457 -20.00 20.70 1.69
N GLY A 458 -20.47 19.55 1.23
CA GLY A 458 -21.84 19.34 0.76
C GLY A 458 -22.16 19.88 -0.64
N LYS A 459 -21.19 20.50 -1.34
CA LYS A 459 -21.37 21.03 -2.70
C LYS A 459 -20.88 20.03 -3.73
N CYS A 460 -21.75 19.68 -4.67
CA CYS A 460 -21.48 18.73 -5.73
C CYS A 460 -20.87 19.37 -6.97
N LYS A 461 -19.91 18.65 -7.58
CA LYS A 461 -19.44 18.83 -8.95
C LYS A 461 -19.47 17.47 -9.65
N LEU A 462 -19.81 17.45 -10.93
CA LEU A 462 -19.86 16.22 -11.73
C LEU A 462 -18.89 16.32 -12.89
N PHE A 463 -18.10 15.24 -13.10
CA PHE A 463 -17.13 15.14 -14.17
C PHE A 463 -17.35 13.86 -14.98
N ASN A 464 -17.04 13.90 -16.28
CA ASN A 464 -16.99 12.73 -17.13
C ASN A 464 -15.52 12.38 -17.42
N LEU A 465 -14.97 11.38 -16.72
CA LEU A 465 -13.55 11.03 -16.79
C LEU A 465 -13.10 10.44 -18.14
N ALA A 466 -14.04 10.00 -19.01
CA ALA A 466 -13.68 9.55 -20.35
C ALA A 466 -13.25 10.72 -21.25
N THR A 467 -13.76 11.92 -21.02
CA THR A 467 -13.50 13.11 -21.83
C THR A 467 -12.78 14.21 -21.06
N ASP A 468 -12.78 14.15 -19.74
CA ASP A 468 -12.24 15.18 -18.83
C ASP A 468 -11.59 14.50 -17.61
N VAL A 469 -10.49 13.79 -17.85
CA VAL A 469 -9.75 13.08 -16.79
C VAL A 469 -9.10 14.02 -15.78
N HIS A 470 -8.89 15.29 -16.16
CA HIS A 470 -8.34 16.33 -15.29
C HIS A 470 -9.41 17.02 -14.42
N GLU A 471 -10.71 16.71 -14.63
CA GLU A 471 -11.81 17.27 -13.81
C GLU A 471 -11.92 18.80 -13.90
N ASP A 472 -11.72 19.38 -15.11
CA ASP A 472 -11.74 20.83 -15.36
C ASP A 472 -13.16 21.38 -15.53
N HIS A 473 -14.09 20.55 -16.02
CA HIS A 473 -15.39 21.00 -16.49
C HIS A 473 -16.52 20.39 -15.66
N ASP A 474 -17.02 21.15 -14.71
CA ASP A 474 -18.21 20.76 -13.92
C ASP A 474 -19.47 20.77 -14.81
N VAL A 475 -20.04 19.59 -15.01
CA VAL A 475 -21.27 19.38 -15.82
C VAL A 475 -22.49 19.01 -14.96
N ALA A 476 -22.45 19.25 -13.64
CA ALA A 476 -23.52 18.88 -12.71
C ALA A 476 -24.90 19.45 -13.12
N THR A 477 -24.94 20.70 -13.56
CA THR A 477 -26.19 21.36 -14.01
C THR A 477 -26.75 20.78 -15.31
N GLN A 478 -25.91 20.12 -16.12
CA GLN A 478 -26.29 19.50 -17.40
C GLN A 478 -26.82 18.08 -17.21
N HIS A 479 -26.46 17.41 -16.09
CA HIS A 479 -26.80 16.02 -15.80
C HIS A 479 -27.37 15.84 -14.38
N PRO A 480 -28.49 16.53 -14.03
CA PRO A 480 -29.03 16.51 -12.67
C PRO A 480 -29.50 15.12 -12.21
N ASP A 481 -29.91 14.26 -13.16
CA ASP A 481 -30.32 12.88 -12.84
C ASP A 481 -29.14 12.03 -12.38
N ILE A 482 -27.97 12.19 -13.02
CA ILE A 482 -26.73 11.49 -12.61
C ILE A 482 -26.27 12.02 -11.25
N VAL A 483 -26.30 13.32 -11.04
CA VAL A 483 -25.97 13.91 -9.71
C VAL A 483 -26.87 13.30 -8.64
N LYS A 484 -28.19 13.23 -8.86
CA LYS A 484 -29.13 12.66 -7.91
C LYS A 484 -28.83 11.18 -7.60
N GLU A 485 -28.52 10.38 -8.63
CA GLU A 485 -28.15 8.99 -8.47
C GLU A 485 -26.89 8.83 -7.60
N LEU A 486 -25.83 9.60 -7.89
CA LEU A 486 -24.56 9.50 -7.16
C LEU A 486 -24.65 10.07 -5.75
N VAL A 487 -25.49 11.09 -5.52
CA VAL A 487 -25.83 11.59 -4.17
C VAL A 487 -26.54 10.50 -3.37
N GLN A 488 -27.47 9.77 -3.97
CA GLN A 488 -28.13 8.64 -3.32
C GLN A 488 -27.12 7.58 -2.86
N ILE A 489 -26.13 7.24 -3.68
CA ILE A 489 -25.06 6.32 -3.30
C ILE A 489 -24.29 6.85 -2.07
N ILE A 490 -23.99 8.16 -2.02
CA ILE A 490 -23.33 8.74 -0.85
C ILE A 490 -24.14 8.51 0.42
N HIS A 491 -25.45 8.76 0.39
CA HIS A 491 -26.32 8.57 1.55
C HIS A 491 -26.43 7.09 1.97
N GLU A 492 -26.36 6.16 1.03
CA GLU A 492 -26.42 4.72 1.30
C GLU A 492 -25.09 4.18 1.86
N GLN A 493 -23.96 4.71 1.42
CA GLN A 493 -22.64 4.23 1.76
C GLN A 493 -22.00 4.92 2.98
N HIS A 494 -22.46 6.12 3.33
CA HIS A 494 -21.99 6.79 4.52
C HIS A 494 -22.57 6.15 5.78
N THR A 495 -21.72 5.68 6.65
CA THR A 495 -22.09 5.25 8.01
C THR A 495 -21.51 6.21 9.04
N THR A 496 -22.19 6.39 10.17
CA THR A 496 -21.63 7.17 11.28
C THR A 496 -20.33 6.56 11.78
N PRO A 497 -19.19 7.29 11.74
CA PRO A 497 -17.91 6.74 12.23
C PRO A 497 -17.94 6.39 13.72
N ASP A 498 -17.34 5.27 14.11
CA ASP A 498 -17.16 4.89 15.52
C ASP A 498 -16.25 5.89 16.26
N VAL A 499 -15.29 6.46 15.55
CA VAL A 499 -14.37 7.47 16.07
C VAL A 499 -14.97 8.84 15.83
N LYS A 500 -15.39 9.50 16.92
CA LYS A 500 -16.13 10.79 16.87
C LYS A 500 -15.42 11.87 16.06
N GLU A 501 -14.10 11.94 16.12
CA GLU A 501 -13.30 12.92 15.40
C GLU A 501 -13.37 12.79 13.88
N PHE A 502 -13.74 11.63 13.38
CA PHE A 502 -13.92 11.38 11.94
C PHE A 502 -15.30 11.82 11.42
N ASN A 503 -16.26 12.09 12.32
CA ASN A 503 -17.62 12.47 11.95
C ASN A 503 -17.75 13.99 11.66
N THR A 504 -17.12 14.45 10.57
CA THR A 504 -17.10 15.87 10.19
C THR A 504 -17.44 16.12 8.71
N VAL A 505 -17.71 15.09 7.92
CA VAL A 505 -18.13 15.27 6.53
C VAL A 505 -19.54 15.83 6.46
N THR A 506 -19.77 16.72 5.49
CA THR A 506 -21.09 17.30 5.21
C THR A 506 -21.70 16.59 4.01
N LEU A 507 -22.76 15.83 4.24
CA LEU A 507 -23.46 15.14 3.17
C LEU A 507 -24.10 16.12 2.19
N PRO A 508 -24.09 15.83 0.88
CA PRO A 508 -24.80 16.63 -0.12
C PRO A 508 -26.32 16.50 0.06
N GLN A 509 -27.07 17.54 -0.35
CA GLN A 509 -28.54 17.57 -0.30
C GLN A 509 -29.15 17.06 -1.60
#